data_96a62484b32ab0d4885d74ad2068a4f9
#
_entry.id   96a62484b32ab0d4885d74ad2068a4f9
#
_cell.length_a   1.000
_cell.length_b   1.000
_cell.length_c   1.000
_cell.angle_alpha   90.00
_cell.angle_beta   90.00
_cell.angle_gamma   90.00
#
_symmetry.space_group_name_H-M   'P 1'
#
loop_
_entity.id
_entity.type
_entity.pdbx_description
1 polymer ?
#
loop_
_entity_poly.entity_id
_entity_poly.type
_entity_poly.pdbx_seq_one_letter_code
_entity_poly.pdbx_strand_id
1 'polypeptide(L)'
;CMWYKVWGRSAWNCDRGDDKTFWKQQLADYYGIDTIAAGHLLKAYDEVGEIAPKLLRRFGITEGNRQTLLLGMKMAQLVNPYKFNIYPGFYESCGPEGEKLIDFVERQYKGETHKGELPFDIVDQCVNHAEAAADAIKRMGDCMPKRHLDEFLRLKNDFECYRLFAKSFHSKVMAASQALAYKWDKDINHLRGCEGWLEQSLDYWKKLCRLTDETYLYANSMQTAQRRIPIGGDNGKMKTWSELLPVYQDELDALKANIEKLKSPAKSSVGTTPKALTPAKGVESVAVIQRHAGTITLQKGAILFENREDTRIDSLAPELVGLQALVLNRDTTRIVGTTVEFTCNEPVKLLVGFFQDDDPKWAKAPKLEVDATGNEYGQAEPILTNAVSMFQMPPVHIHAYFFDAGHHTINFPKGIIMVAGFTSDAIRPRDVGLQGAG
;
A
#
# COMPACT_ATOMS: atom_id res chain seq x y z
N CYS A 1 18.30 -22.27 15.16
CA CYS A 1 18.09 -21.07 14.38
C CYS A 1 19.34 -20.68 13.59
N MET A 2 19.39 -21.07 12.33
CA MET A 2 20.57 -20.91 11.44
C MET A 2 20.97 -19.43 11.28
N TRP A 3 20.02 -18.53 11.13
CA TRP A 3 20.22 -17.09 10.93
C TRP A 3 21.15 -16.45 11.97
N TYR A 4 20.91 -16.69 13.25
CA TYR A 4 21.78 -16.16 14.31
C TYR A 4 23.19 -16.75 14.28
N LYS A 5 23.33 -18.03 13.88
CA LYS A 5 24.67 -18.66 13.68
C LYS A 5 25.42 -18.02 12.53
N VAL A 6 24.73 -17.72 11.41
CA VAL A 6 25.32 -17.02 10.26
C VAL A 6 25.81 -15.65 10.68
N TRP A 7 24.96 -14.87 11.34
CA TRP A 7 25.31 -13.54 11.84
C TRP A 7 26.49 -13.54 12.79
N GLY A 8 26.45 -14.39 13.81
CA GLY A 8 27.53 -14.49 14.78
C GLY A 8 28.87 -14.90 14.15
N ARG A 9 28.82 -15.85 13.19
CA ARG A 9 30.02 -16.33 12.51
C ARG A 9 30.59 -15.26 11.57
N SER A 10 29.76 -14.59 10.79
CA SER A 10 30.18 -13.52 9.90
C SER A 10 30.67 -12.28 10.64
N ALA A 11 30.02 -11.92 11.77
CA ALA A 11 30.45 -10.81 12.61
C ALA A 11 31.80 -11.06 13.30
N TRP A 12 32.12 -12.34 13.59
CA TRP A 12 33.41 -12.71 14.16
C TRP A 12 34.56 -12.60 13.16
N ASN A 13 34.30 -12.97 11.90
CA ASN A 13 35.29 -12.86 10.83
C ASN A 13 34.58 -12.63 9.50
N CYS A 14 34.61 -11.39 9.02
CA CYS A 14 33.97 -10.95 7.77
C CYS A 14 34.74 -11.39 6.51
N ASP A 15 36.01 -11.76 6.63
CA ASP A 15 36.87 -12.17 5.50
C ASP A 15 36.73 -13.65 5.16
N ARG A 16 35.79 -14.37 5.78
CA ARG A 16 35.50 -15.74 5.45
C ARG A 16 34.92 -15.84 4.05
N GLY A 17 35.53 -16.72 3.26
CA GLY A 17 34.95 -17.10 1.99
C GLY A 17 33.73 -18.02 2.13
N ASP A 18 33.40 -18.74 1.05
CA ASP A 18 32.28 -19.69 1.00
C ASP A 18 32.42 -20.81 2.07
N ASP A 19 31.56 -20.75 3.08
CA ASP A 19 31.53 -21.70 4.21
C ASP A 19 30.54 -22.87 3.99
N LYS A 20 30.19 -23.20 2.76
CA LYS A 20 29.18 -24.24 2.43
C LYS A 20 29.40 -25.57 3.12
N THR A 21 30.64 -26.02 3.19
CA THR A 21 30.99 -27.28 3.88
C THR A 21 30.67 -27.22 5.37
N PHE A 22 30.97 -26.08 6.02
CA PHE A 22 30.65 -25.88 7.42
C PHE A 22 29.12 -25.85 7.63
N TRP A 23 28.40 -25.13 6.80
CA TRP A 23 26.94 -25.04 6.94
C TRP A 23 26.21 -26.34 6.66
N LYS A 24 26.65 -27.10 5.68
CA LYS A 24 26.17 -28.46 5.43
C LYS A 24 26.32 -29.35 6.67
N GLN A 25 27.52 -29.33 7.30
CA GLN A 25 27.75 -30.11 8.50
C GLN A 25 26.86 -29.61 9.66
N GLN A 26 26.73 -28.30 9.85
CA GLN A 26 25.83 -27.74 10.88
C GLN A 26 24.36 -28.16 10.69
N LEU A 27 23.87 -28.19 9.46
CA LEU A 27 22.50 -28.66 9.15
C LEU A 27 22.37 -30.17 9.37
N ALA A 28 23.38 -30.96 8.94
CA ALA A 28 23.41 -32.40 9.15
C ALA A 28 23.31 -32.74 10.64
N ASP A 29 24.14 -32.10 11.46
CA ASP A 29 24.21 -32.33 12.91
C ASP A 29 22.92 -31.86 13.59
N TYR A 30 22.39 -30.69 13.19
CA TYR A 30 21.21 -30.10 13.80
C TYR A 30 19.96 -30.96 13.58
N TYR A 31 19.71 -31.36 12.34
CA TYR A 31 18.54 -32.16 12.00
C TYR A 31 18.79 -33.69 12.13
N GLY A 32 20.01 -34.11 12.31
CA GLY A 32 20.36 -35.54 12.32
C GLY A 32 20.13 -36.23 10.97
N ILE A 33 20.46 -35.55 9.89
CA ILE A 33 20.40 -36.01 8.48
C ILE A 33 21.79 -36.21 7.91
N ASP A 34 21.90 -36.92 6.78
CA ASP A 34 23.18 -37.04 6.10
C ASP A 34 23.62 -35.73 5.42
N THR A 35 24.89 -35.64 5.06
CA THR A 35 25.48 -34.44 4.48
C THR A 35 25.01 -34.15 3.05
N ILE A 36 24.49 -35.16 2.31
CA ILE A 36 23.92 -34.98 0.97
C ILE A 36 22.58 -34.28 1.10
N ALA A 37 21.70 -34.79 1.97
CA ALA A 37 20.42 -34.17 2.28
C ALA A 37 20.62 -32.76 2.87
N ALA A 38 21.58 -32.58 3.77
CA ALA A 38 21.93 -31.25 4.31
C ALA A 38 22.42 -30.29 3.21
N GLY A 39 23.12 -30.78 2.19
CA GLY A 39 23.49 -29.99 1.02
C GLY A 39 22.31 -29.53 0.18
N HIS A 40 21.30 -30.36 0.01
CA HIS A 40 20.04 -29.98 -0.64
C HIS A 40 19.26 -28.97 0.19
N LEU A 41 19.19 -29.15 1.51
CA LEU A 41 18.55 -28.21 2.42
C LEU A 41 19.23 -26.84 2.39
N LEU A 42 20.58 -26.81 2.43
CA LEU A 42 21.35 -25.58 2.33
C LEU A 42 21.07 -24.85 1.01
N LYS A 43 21.04 -25.60 -0.11
CA LYS A 43 20.65 -25.02 -1.40
C LYS A 43 19.26 -24.40 -1.37
N ALA A 44 18.28 -25.06 -0.77
CA ALA A 44 16.93 -24.49 -0.65
C ALA A 44 16.92 -23.17 0.15
N TYR A 45 17.71 -23.05 1.21
CA TYR A 45 17.88 -21.80 1.96
C TYR A 45 18.49 -20.69 1.10
N ASP A 46 19.57 -21.00 0.36
CA ASP A 46 20.24 -20.04 -0.50
C ASP A 46 19.28 -19.51 -1.56
N GLU A 47 18.55 -20.41 -2.24
CA GLU A 47 17.62 -20.03 -3.31
C GLU A 47 16.44 -19.19 -2.78
N VAL A 48 15.78 -19.58 -1.70
CA VAL A 48 14.66 -18.80 -1.12
C VAL A 48 15.12 -17.44 -0.61
N GLY A 49 16.35 -17.38 -0.09
CA GLY A 49 16.97 -16.14 0.41
C GLY A 49 17.09 -15.04 -0.64
N GLU A 50 17.09 -15.38 -1.93
CA GLU A 50 17.19 -14.45 -3.05
C GLU A 50 15.85 -13.75 -3.40
N ILE A 51 14.71 -14.35 -3.04
CA ILE A 51 13.38 -13.91 -3.55
C ILE A 51 12.99 -12.56 -2.98
N ALA A 52 12.86 -12.46 -1.66
CA ALA A 52 12.35 -11.25 -1.01
C ALA A 52 13.24 -10.01 -1.24
N PRO A 53 14.58 -10.10 -1.12
CA PRO A 53 15.44 -8.95 -1.41
C PRO A 53 15.36 -8.46 -2.86
N LYS A 54 15.28 -9.37 -3.84
CA LYS A 54 15.15 -9.00 -5.26
C LYS A 54 13.82 -8.27 -5.53
N LEU A 55 12.71 -8.80 -5.04
CA LEU A 55 11.40 -8.17 -5.19
C LEU A 55 11.37 -6.81 -4.49
N LEU A 56 11.90 -6.72 -3.26
CA LEU A 56 11.91 -5.49 -2.49
C LEU A 56 12.70 -4.38 -3.21
N ARG A 57 13.91 -4.67 -3.66
CA ARG A 57 14.75 -3.67 -4.30
C ARG A 57 14.20 -3.18 -5.63
N ARG A 58 13.51 -4.03 -6.41
CA ARG A 58 13.03 -3.66 -7.74
C ARG A 58 11.63 -3.05 -7.73
N PHE A 59 10.75 -3.52 -6.88
CA PHE A 59 9.37 -3.03 -6.84
C PHE A 59 9.11 -2.03 -5.71
N GLY A 60 10.06 -1.87 -4.77
CA GLY A 60 9.99 -0.88 -3.68
C GLY A 60 8.70 -0.98 -2.91
N ILE A 61 8.34 -2.20 -2.54
CA ILE A 61 7.04 -2.52 -2.01
C ILE A 61 6.90 -2.04 -0.60
N THR A 62 6.36 -0.87 -0.42
CA THR A 62 5.90 -0.47 0.89
C THR A 62 4.64 0.34 0.77
N GLU A 63 3.56 -0.13 1.36
CA GLU A 63 2.48 0.74 1.77
C GLU A 63 2.73 1.15 3.22
N GLY A 64 3.13 2.38 3.41
CA GLY A 64 3.19 3.02 4.72
C GLY A 64 4.28 2.58 5.64
N ASN A 65 4.99 1.53 5.39
CA ASN A 65 6.17 1.19 6.17
C ASN A 65 7.06 0.17 5.50
N ARG A 66 8.30 0.39 5.80
CA ARG A 66 9.44 -0.46 5.50
C ARG A 66 9.01 -1.91 5.35
N GLN A 67 8.80 -2.43 4.13
CA GLN A 67 8.94 -3.87 3.92
C GLN A 67 7.71 -4.74 4.19
N THR A 68 6.65 -4.56 3.45
CA THR A 68 5.52 -5.49 3.51
C THR A 68 5.32 -6.32 2.27
N LEU A 69 6.39 -6.98 1.80
CA LEU A 69 6.28 -8.01 0.75
C LEU A 69 5.25 -9.09 1.09
N LEU A 70 5.10 -9.37 2.37
CA LEU A 70 4.22 -10.42 2.88
C LEU A 70 2.75 -10.22 2.59
N LEU A 71 2.33 -8.98 2.35
CA LEU A 71 0.94 -8.64 2.06
C LEU A 71 0.58 -8.78 0.58
N GLY A 72 1.56 -9.05 -0.28
CA GLY A 72 1.36 -8.93 -1.72
C GLY A 72 1.12 -7.50 -2.15
N MET A 73 0.72 -7.30 -3.39
CA MET A 73 0.43 -5.98 -3.94
C MET A 73 -0.83 -6.01 -4.78
N LYS A 74 -1.56 -4.89 -4.77
CA LYS A 74 -2.53 -4.62 -5.84
C LYS A 74 -1.81 -4.24 -7.12
N MET A 75 -2.40 -4.59 -8.25
CA MET A 75 -1.92 -4.17 -9.56
C MET A 75 -1.80 -2.64 -9.66
N ALA A 76 -2.73 -1.90 -9.05
CA ALA A 76 -2.70 -0.43 -9.02
C ALA A 76 -1.40 0.16 -8.45
N GLN A 77 -0.75 -0.53 -7.50
CA GLN A 77 0.54 -0.12 -6.94
C GLN A 77 1.69 -0.34 -7.92
N LEU A 78 1.61 -1.38 -8.73
CA LEU A 78 2.60 -1.68 -9.79
C LEU A 78 2.47 -0.76 -11.00
N VAL A 79 1.24 -0.37 -11.39
CA VAL A 79 1.01 0.55 -12.51
C VAL A 79 1.28 2.01 -12.16
N ASN A 80 1.30 2.36 -10.88
CA ASN A 80 1.62 3.72 -10.41
C ASN A 80 2.46 3.69 -9.14
N PRO A 81 3.71 3.20 -9.22
CA PRO A 81 4.58 3.07 -8.06
C PRO A 81 4.94 4.42 -7.42
N TYR A 82 4.90 5.50 -8.18
CA TYR A 82 5.21 6.84 -7.65
C TYR A 82 4.16 7.31 -6.65
N LYS A 83 2.90 6.95 -6.83
CA LYS A 83 1.82 7.26 -5.89
C LYS A 83 2.01 6.56 -4.54
N PHE A 84 2.62 5.38 -4.56
CA PHE A 84 2.82 4.53 -3.39
C PHE A 84 4.28 4.52 -2.93
N ASN A 85 5.14 5.35 -3.53
CA ASN A 85 6.53 5.49 -3.12
C ASN A 85 6.62 6.37 -1.88
N ILE A 86 6.69 5.71 -0.74
CA ILE A 86 6.74 6.34 0.58
C ILE A 86 8.14 6.82 0.93
N TYR A 87 9.17 6.22 0.33
CA TYR A 87 10.57 6.56 0.49
C TYR A 87 11.14 7.04 -0.83
N PRO A 88 11.11 8.36 -1.12
CA PRO A 88 11.78 8.91 -2.29
C PRO A 88 13.25 8.46 -2.33
N GLY A 89 13.70 8.00 -3.47
CA GLY A 89 15.06 7.47 -3.61
C GLY A 89 15.27 6.05 -3.09
N PHE A 90 14.25 5.36 -2.58
CA PHE A 90 14.40 3.98 -2.13
C PHE A 90 14.81 3.04 -3.26
N TYR A 91 14.21 3.18 -4.42
CA TYR A 91 14.56 2.41 -5.61
C TYR A 91 16.00 2.64 -6.06
N GLU A 92 16.46 3.88 -5.93
CA GLU A 92 17.79 4.31 -6.33
C GLU A 92 18.86 3.90 -5.31
N SER A 93 18.49 3.79 -4.04
CA SER A 93 19.43 3.53 -2.94
C SER A 93 19.57 2.06 -2.55
N CYS A 94 18.60 1.21 -2.88
CA CYS A 94 18.52 -0.16 -2.38
C CYS A 94 19.02 -1.24 -3.35
N GLY A 95 19.50 -0.88 -4.51
CA GLY A 95 19.94 -1.86 -5.49
C GLY A 95 20.69 -1.23 -6.68
N PRO A 96 21.09 -2.06 -7.64
CA PRO A 96 21.69 -1.57 -8.88
C PRO A 96 20.70 -0.71 -9.68
N GLU A 97 21.23 0.10 -10.60
CA GLU A 97 20.42 0.82 -11.56
C GLU A 97 19.44 -0.14 -12.25
N GLY A 98 18.22 0.31 -12.48
CA GLY A 98 17.20 -0.50 -13.14
C GLY A 98 15.88 0.23 -13.32
N GLU A 99 14.94 -0.42 -13.97
CA GLU A 99 13.66 0.16 -14.35
C GLU A 99 12.51 -0.27 -13.43
N LYS A 100 11.62 0.66 -13.14
CA LYS A 100 10.29 0.35 -12.61
C LYS A 100 9.42 -0.22 -13.72
N LEU A 101 8.38 -0.96 -13.38
CA LEU A 101 7.50 -1.56 -14.39
C LEU A 101 6.88 -0.51 -15.33
N ILE A 102 6.49 0.65 -14.80
CA ILE A 102 5.93 1.75 -15.61
C ILE A 102 6.97 2.30 -16.59
N ASP A 103 8.21 2.48 -16.15
CA ASP A 103 9.30 3.01 -16.98
C ASP A 103 9.67 2.01 -18.07
N PHE A 104 9.68 0.70 -17.76
CA PHE A 104 9.95 -0.37 -18.72
C PHE A 104 8.92 -0.36 -19.86
N VAL A 105 7.62 -0.39 -19.54
CA VAL A 105 6.57 -0.41 -20.56
C VAL A 105 6.57 0.90 -21.38
N GLU A 106 6.81 2.05 -20.74
CA GLU A 106 6.92 3.32 -21.42
C GLU A 106 8.07 3.33 -22.44
N ARG A 107 9.27 2.86 -22.05
CA ARG A 107 10.42 2.73 -22.94
C ARG A 107 10.13 1.81 -24.13
N GLN A 108 9.51 0.66 -23.85
CA GLN A 108 9.12 -0.29 -24.88
C GLN A 108 8.22 0.36 -25.96
N TYR A 109 7.20 1.13 -25.54
CA TYR A 109 6.31 1.82 -26.47
C TYR A 109 6.97 3.01 -27.18
N LYS A 110 7.95 3.64 -26.57
CA LYS A 110 8.73 4.72 -27.18
C LYS A 110 9.88 4.22 -28.06
N GLY A 111 10.18 2.91 -28.07
CA GLY A 111 11.33 2.35 -28.78
C GLY A 111 12.68 2.74 -28.17
N GLU A 112 12.69 3.08 -26.87
CA GLU A 112 13.91 3.45 -26.14
C GLU A 112 14.65 2.20 -25.63
N THR A 113 15.97 2.30 -25.49
CA THR A 113 16.80 1.23 -24.94
C THR A 113 16.57 1.06 -23.43
N HIS A 114 16.38 -0.18 -23.00
CA HIS A 114 16.27 -0.54 -21.58
C HIS A 114 17.59 -0.37 -20.83
N LYS A 115 17.53 -0.11 -19.53
CA LYS A 115 18.69 0.18 -18.68
C LYS A 115 18.69 -0.63 -17.40
N GLY A 116 19.87 -1.18 -17.09
CA GLY A 116 20.12 -1.84 -15.82
C GLY A 116 19.26 -3.08 -15.59
N GLU A 117 18.83 -3.28 -14.37
CA GLU A 117 18.04 -4.44 -13.93
C GLU A 117 16.57 -4.26 -14.34
N LEU A 118 16.02 -5.25 -15.06
CA LEU A 118 14.67 -5.16 -15.61
C LEU A 118 13.62 -5.83 -14.71
N PRO A 119 12.40 -5.28 -14.60
CA PRO A 119 11.37 -5.83 -13.70
C PRO A 119 10.96 -7.25 -14.05
N PHE A 120 10.89 -7.61 -15.33
CA PHE A 120 10.56 -8.98 -15.76
C PHE A 120 11.66 -9.97 -15.41
N ASP A 121 12.92 -9.63 -15.65
CA ASP A 121 14.06 -10.49 -15.31
C ASP A 121 14.07 -10.80 -13.81
N ILE A 122 13.72 -9.85 -12.97
CA ILE A 122 13.67 -10.03 -11.53
C ILE A 122 12.55 -10.96 -11.11
N VAL A 123 11.34 -10.82 -11.63
CA VAL A 123 10.26 -11.73 -11.23
C VAL A 123 10.47 -13.14 -11.79
N ASP A 124 11.05 -13.27 -12.98
CA ASP A 124 11.43 -14.56 -13.54
C ASP A 124 12.54 -15.25 -12.72
N GLN A 125 13.57 -14.49 -12.30
CA GLN A 125 14.60 -14.99 -11.39
C GLN A 125 13.98 -15.47 -10.07
N CYS A 126 13.04 -14.71 -9.49
CA CYS A 126 12.38 -15.11 -8.25
C CYS A 126 11.58 -16.41 -8.39
N VAL A 127 10.89 -16.62 -9.51
CA VAL A 127 10.21 -17.89 -9.79
C VAL A 127 11.24 -19.01 -9.96
N ASN A 128 12.33 -18.77 -10.70
CA ASN A 128 13.39 -19.76 -10.90
C ASN A 128 14.06 -20.17 -9.57
N HIS A 129 14.36 -19.21 -8.70
CA HIS A 129 14.88 -19.48 -7.35
C HIS A 129 13.88 -20.30 -6.52
N ALA A 130 12.60 -19.97 -6.59
CA ALA A 130 11.55 -20.70 -5.88
C ALA A 130 11.43 -22.15 -6.35
N GLU A 131 11.47 -22.39 -7.66
CA GLU A 131 11.45 -23.75 -8.21
C GLU A 131 12.75 -24.51 -7.89
N ALA A 132 13.91 -23.86 -7.94
CA ALA A 132 15.18 -24.48 -7.56
C ALA A 132 15.20 -24.90 -6.08
N ALA A 133 14.58 -24.10 -5.20
CA ALA A 133 14.41 -24.48 -3.79
C ALA A 133 13.49 -25.69 -3.63
N ALA A 134 12.34 -25.70 -4.33
CA ALA A 134 11.40 -26.83 -4.31
C ALA A 134 12.05 -28.12 -4.83
N ASP A 135 12.83 -28.03 -5.92
CA ASP A 135 13.60 -29.16 -6.47
C ASP A 135 14.66 -29.65 -5.49
N ALA A 136 15.33 -28.74 -4.79
CA ALA A 136 16.32 -29.11 -3.78
C ALA A 136 15.68 -29.91 -2.63
N ILE A 137 14.52 -29.46 -2.13
CA ILE A 137 13.76 -30.18 -1.11
C ILE A 137 13.26 -31.53 -1.63
N LYS A 138 12.80 -31.61 -2.88
CA LYS A 138 12.37 -32.87 -3.50
C LYS A 138 13.52 -33.88 -3.60
N ARG A 139 14.74 -33.43 -3.89
CA ARG A 139 15.94 -34.25 -3.96
C ARG A 139 16.42 -34.81 -2.61
N MET A 140 15.94 -34.26 -1.49
CA MET A 140 16.12 -34.89 -0.20
C MET A 140 15.37 -36.23 -0.09
N GLY A 141 14.38 -36.49 -0.96
CA GLY A 141 13.61 -37.74 -0.98
C GLY A 141 12.88 -37.97 0.35
N ASP A 142 12.90 -39.21 0.81
CA ASP A 142 12.29 -39.64 2.06
C ASP A 142 13.17 -39.39 3.29
N CYS A 143 14.18 -38.53 3.17
CA CYS A 143 15.03 -38.16 4.28
C CYS A 143 14.26 -37.47 5.37
N MET A 144 14.00 -38.18 6.47
CA MET A 144 13.33 -37.63 7.64
C MET A 144 14.36 -37.27 8.71
N PRO A 145 14.26 -36.01 9.24
CA PRO A 145 15.13 -35.58 10.33
C PRO A 145 14.94 -36.45 11.59
N LYS A 146 16.06 -36.82 12.23
CA LYS A 146 16.04 -37.50 13.53
C LYS A 146 15.84 -36.55 14.71
N ARG A 147 16.02 -35.25 14.48
CA ARG A 147 15.89 -34.17 15.46
C ARG A 147 15.16 -32.99 14.83
N HIS A 148 14.49 -32.20 15.64
CA HIS A 148 13.81 -30.95 15.23
C HIS A 148 12.84 -31.12 14.04
N LEU A 149 12.10 -32.25 14.04
CA LEU A 149 11.18 -32.60 12.95
C LEU A 149 10.12 -31.49 12.72
N ASP A 150 9.54 -30.95 13.79
CA ASP A 150 8.51 -29.91 13.68
C ASP A 150 9.04 -28.62 13.04
N GLU A 151 10.29 -28.24 13.39
CA GLU A 151 10.95 -27.10 12.75
C GLU A 151 11.24 -27.37 11.27
N PHE A 152 11.67 -28.58 10.94
CA PHE A 152 11.93 -28.98 9.57
C PHE A 152 10.63 -28.97 8.71
N LEU A 153 9.53 -29.47 9.24
CA LEU A 153 8.24 -29.45 8.54
C LEU A 153 7.76 -28.03 8.31
N ARG A 154 7.89 -27.14 9.31
CA ARG A 154 7.59 -25.71 9.13
C ARG A 154 8.48 -25.08 8.06
N LEU A 155 9.77 -25.39 8.06
CA LEU A 155 10.70 -24.89 7.07
C LEU A 155 10.33 -25.33 5.64
N LYS A 156 9.93 -26.57 5.45
CA LYS A 156 9.41 -27.05 4.16
C LYS A 156 8.16 -26.28 3.73
N ASN A 157 7.26 -26.02 4.68
CA ASN A 157 6.08 -25.20 4.43
C ASN A 157 6.47 -23.76 4.06
N ASP A 158 7.47 -23.16 4.73
CA ASP A 158 7.97 -21.83 4.41
C ASP A 158 8.48 -21.75 2.96
N PHE A 159 9.24 -22.72 2.51
CA PHE A 159 9.75 -22.76 1.13
C PHE A 159 8.62 -22.84 0.11
N GLU A 160 7.58 -23.62 0.39
CA GLU A 160 6.41 -23.70 -0.49
C GLU A 160 5.59 -22.39 -0.45
N CYS A 161 5.49 -21.72 0.71
CA CYS A 161 4.88 -20.41 0.82
C CYS A 161 5.61 -19.37 -0.04
N TYR A 162 6.95 -19.34 0.00
CA TYR A 162 7.76 -18.47 -0.87
C TYR A 162 7.54 -18.78 -2.35
N ARG A 163 7.43 -20.06 -2.71
CA ARG A 163 7.18 -20.49 -4.09
C ARG A 163 5.83 -19.98 -4.60
N LEU A 164 4.77 -20.16 -3.83
CA LEU A 164 3.45 -19.70 -4.20
C LEU A 164 3.35 -18.16 -4.21
N PHE A 165 4.04 -17.51 -3.27
CA PHE A 165 4.13 -16.06 -3.23
C PHE A 165 4.86 -15.51 -4.47
N ALA A 166 6.02 -16.04 -4.82
CA ALA A 166 6.77 -15.62 -6.00
C ALA A 166 5.95 -15.78 -7.30
N LYS A 167 5.24 -16.90 -7.46
CA LYS A 167 4.34 -17.13 -8.59
C LYS A 167 3.14 -16.19 -8.63
N SER A 168 2.51 -15.94 -7.49
CA SER A 168 1.42 -14.98 -7.39
C SER A 168 1.88 -13.58 -7.76
N PHE A 169 3.04 -13.17 -7.24
CA PHE A 169 3.63 -11.86 -7.52
C PHE A 169 4.03 -11.71 -8.99
N HIS A 170 4.72 -12.70 -9.56
CA HIS A 170 5.05 -12.74 -10.99
C HIS A 170 3.81 -12.53 -11.84
N SER A 171 2.75 -13.33 -11.61
CA SER A 171 1.51 -13.20 -12.39
C SER A 171 0.87 -11.82 -12.23
N LYS A 172 0.97 -11.20 -11.06
CA LYS A 172 0.47 -9.84 -10.85
C LYS A 172 1.29 -8.78 -11.59
N VAL A 173 2.60 -8.93 -11.67
CA VAL A 173 3.47 -8.06 -12.49
C VAL A 173 3.13 -8.19 -13.97
N MET A 174 2.90 -9.41 -14.44
CA MET A 174 2.45 -9.66 -15.81
C MET A 174 1.09 -9.01 -16.10
N ALA A 175 0.14 -9.11 -15.18
CA ALA A 175 -1.15 -8.42 -15.27
C ALA A 175 -0.96 -6.90 -15.36
N ALA A 176 -0.16 -6.33 -14.48
CA ALA A 176 0.10 -4.88 -14.45
C ALA A 176 0.77 -4.40 -15.74
N SER A 177 1.67 -5.17 -16.33
CA SER A 177 2.27 -4.83 -17.63
C SER A 177 1.24 -4.75 -18.76
N GLN A 178 0.29 -5.67 -18.79
CA GLN A 178 -0.81 -5.64 -19.76
C GLN A 178 -1.71 -4.41 -19.56
N ALA A 179 -2.00 -4.05 -18.30
CA ALA A 179 -2.77 -2.84 -18.02
C ALA A 179 -2.02 -1.56 -18.46
N LEU A 180 -0.70 -1.53 -18.30
CA LEU A 180 0.14 -0.45 -18.80
C LEU A 180 0.19 -0.42 -20.34
N ALA A 181 0.28 -1.57 -21.01
CA ALA A 181 0.22 -1.65 -22.47
C ALA A 181 -1.10 -1.07 -23.00
N TYR A 182 -2.23 -1.45 -22.41
CA TYR A 182 -3.54 -0.86 -22.76
C TYR A 182 -3.57 0.66 -22.61
N LYS A 183 -2.84 1.23 -21.67
CA LYS A 183 -2.74 2.69 -21.52
C LYS A 183 -2.19 3.35 -22.78
N TRP A 184 -1.27 2.67 -23.47
CA TRP A 184 -0.59 3.21 -24.65
C TRP A 184 -1.37 3.01 -25.97
N ASP A 185 -1.80 1.80 -26.26
CA ASP A 185 -2.39 1.45 -27.55
C ASP A 185 -3.92 1.26 -27.54
N LYS A 186 -4.54 1.20 -26.36
CA LYS A 186 -5.99 0.97 -26.17
C LYS A 186 -6.50 -0.36 -26.74
N ASP A 187 -5.62 -1.33 -27.00
CA ASP A 187 -6.04 -2.66 -27.42
C ASP A 187 -6.67 -3.42 -26.23
N ILE A 188 -7.98 -3.71 -26.36
CA ILE A 188 -8.74 -4.42 -25.33
C ILE A 188 -8.17 -5.83 -25.03
N ASN A 189 -7.41 -6.41 -25.94
CA ASN A 189 -6.80 -7.73 -25.74
C ASN A 189 -5.76 -7.69 -24.62
N HIS A 190 -5.12 -6.57 -24.39
CA HIS A 190 -4.25 -6.39 -23.22
C HIS A 190 -5.02 -6.54 -21.91
N LEU A 191 -6.21 -5.96 -21.80
CA LEU A 191 -7.02 -6.11 -20.59
C LEU A 191 -7.53 -7.56 -20.38
N ARG A 192 -7.79 -8.30 -21.48
CA ARG A 192 -8.10 -9.73 -21.39
C ARG A 192 -6.89 -10.54 -20.92
N GLY A 193 -5.70 -10.22 -21.42
CA GLY A 193 -4.45 -10.80 -20.93
C GLY A 193 -4.23 -10.47 -19.45
N CYS A 194 -4.49 -9.23 -19.05
CA CYS A 194 -4.44 -8.79 -17.66
C CYS A 194 -5.39 -9.61 -16.77
N GLU A 195 -6.64 -9.85 -17.19
CA GLU A 195 -7.62 -10.70 -16.49
C GLU A 195 -7.06 -12.11 -16.24
N GLY A 196 -6.55 -12.78 -17.28
CA GLY A 196 -6.00 -14.13 -17.15
C GLY A 196 -4.81 -14.20 -16.18
N TRP A 197 -3.93 -13.21 -16.19
CA TRP A 197 -2.81 -13.13 -15.26
C TRP A 197 -3.26 -12.85 -13.82
N LEU A 198 -4.27 -12.00 -13.60
CA LEU A 198 -4.82 -11.77 -12.27
C LEU A 198 -5.53 -13.01 -11.71
N GLU A 199 -6.26 -13.76 -12.54
CA GLU A 199 -6.86 -15.04 -12.14
C GLU A 199 -5.79 -16.02 -11.69
N GLN A 200 -4.69 -16.14 -12.43
CA GLN A 200 -3.58 -16.99 -12.05
C GLN A 200 -2.90 -16.53 -10.75
N SER A 201 -2.69 -15.22 -10.59
CA SER A 201 -2.16 -14.64 -9.35
C SER A 201 -3.03 -15.00 -8.15
N LEU A 202 -4.35 -14.84 -8.30
CA LEU A 202 -5.32 -15.15 -7.26
C LEU A 202 -5.37 -16.66 -6.93
N ASP A 203 -5.22 -17.54 -7.92
CA ASP A 203 -5.15 -18.98 -7.70
C ASP A 203 -3.92 -19.38 -6.86
N TYR A 204 -2.76 -18.81 -7.15
CA TYR A 204 -1.57 -18.99 -6.31
C TYR A 204 -1.77 -18.44 -4.90
N TRP A 205 -2.42 -17.28 -4.77
CA TRP A 205 -2.73 -16.71 -3.45
C TRP A 205 -3.68 -17.60 -2.65
N LYS A 206 -4.72 -18.18 -3.27
CA LYS A 206 -5.61 -19.15 -2.64
C LYS A 206 -4.88 -20.40 -2.13
N LYS A 207 -3.87 -20.86 -2.88
CA LYS A 207 -3.01 -21.97 -2.45
C LYS A 207 -2.13 -21.56 -1.27
N LEU A 208 -1.59 -20.33 -1.29
CA LEU A 208 -0.80 -19.77 -0.18
C LEU A 208 -1.64 -19.67 1.10
N CYS A 209 -2.89 -19.18 1.02
CA CYS A 209 -3.80 -19.13 2.16
C CYS A 209 -3.93 -20.50 2.85
N ARG A 210 -4.13 -21.57 2.10
CA ARG A 210 -4.24 -22.92 2.66
C ARG A 210 -3.01 -23.40 3.43
N LEU A 211 -1.82 -22.95 3.03
CA LEU A 211 -0.57 -23.31 3.72
C LEU A 211 -0.33 -22.44 4.96
N THR A 212 -0.87 -21.24 4.99
CA THR A 212 -0.59 -20.25 6.02
C THR A 212 -1.60 -20.25 7.15
N ASP A 213 -2.86 -20.63 6.90
CA ASP A 213 -3.97 -20.55 7.86
C ASP A 213 -3.72 -21.34 9.14
N GLU A 214 -3.04 -22.49 9.06
CA GLU A 214 -2.72 -23.33 10.22
C GLU A 214 -1.30 -23.10 10.76
N THR A 215 -0.49 -22.29 10.09
CA THR A 215 0.95 -22.15 10.38
C THR A 215 1.32 -20.82 10.97
N TYR A 216 0.65 -19.73 10.54
CA TYR A 216 0.99 -18.36 10.92
C TYR A 216 -0.21 -17.63 11.50
N LEU A 217 0.07 -16.72 12.43
CA LEU A 217 -0.96 -15.90 13.06
C LEU A 217 -1.38 -14.72 12.17
N TYR A 218 -0.41 -14.10 11.50
CA TYR A 218 -0.66 -12.86 10.73
C TYR A 218 0.19 -12.79 9.47
N ALA A 219 -0.35 -12.16 8.43
CA ALA A 219 0.34 -11.82 7.20
C ALA A 219 1.07 -10.49 7.28
N ASN A 220 0.44 -9.48 7.90
CA ASN A 220 0.97 -8.13 7.99
C ASN A 220 1.83 -7.91 9.23
N SER A 221 2.75 -6.96 9.15
CA SER A 221 3.55 -6.54 10.29
C SER A 221 2.73 -5.73 11.29
N MET A 222 3.17 -5.72 12.55
CA MET A 222 2.58 -4.90 13.60
C MET A 222 2.57 -3.40 13.21
N GLN A 223 3.63 -2.91 12.58
CA GLN A 223 3.69 -1.52 12.13
C GLN A 223 2.64 -1.19 11.07
N THR A 224 2.39 -2.12 10.15
CA THR A 224 1.34 -1.96 9.13
C THR A 224 -0.03 -1.87 9.78
N ALA A 225 -0.32 -2.72 10.75
CA ALA A 225 -1.57 -2.70 11.50
C ALA A 225 -1.73 -1.40 12.32
N GLN A 226 -0.69 -0.98 13.03
CA GLN A 226 -0.71 0.25 13.83
C GLN A 226 -0.94 1.50 12.98
N ARG A 227 -0.39 1.55 11.78
CA ARG A 227 -0.49 2.69 10.89
C ARG A 227 -1.75 2.67 10.01
N ARG A 228 -2.60 1.68 10.16
CA ARG A 228 -3.88 1.56 9.43
C ARG A 228 -3.71 1.66 7.91
N ILE A 229 -2.63 1.08 7.40
CA ILE A 229 -2.33 1.08 5.97
C ILE A 229 -3.38 0.24 5.23
N PRO A 230 -3.92 0.72 4.11
CA PRO A 230 -4.76 -0.09 3.23
C PRO A 230 -4.06 -1.42 2.91
N ILE A 231 -4.77 -2.45 2.61
CA ILE A 231 -4.26 -3.82 2.45
C ILE A 231 -3.59 -4.35 3.74
N GLY A 232 -4.40 -4.87 4.61
CA GLY A 232 -3.98 -5.52 5.85
C GLY A 232 -3.95 -4.62 7.08
N GLY A 233 -3.91 -3.28 6.90
CA GLY A 233 -3.84 -2.35 8.00
C GLY A 233 -4.92 -1.26 8.03
N ASP A 234 -5.84 -1.25 7.06
CA ASP A 234 -6.84 -0.20 6.88
C ASP A 234 -7.76 0.04 8.09
N ASN A 235 -7.95 -0.98 8.93
CA ASN A 235 -8.73 -0.91 10.16
C ASN A 235 -7.87 -1.05 11.44
N GLY A 236 -6.55 -0.93 11.33
CA GLY A 236 -5.62 -1.07 12.45
C GLY A 236 -5.47 -2.49 13.00
N LYS A 237 -6.04 -3.49 12.35
CA LYS A 237 -5.99 -4.90 12.77
C LYS A 237 -4.95 -5.67 11.98
N MET A 238 -4.33 -6.63 12.63
CA MET A 238 -3.53 -7.64 11.95
C MET A 238 -4.44 -8.58 11.18
N LYS A 239 -4.01 -9.01 9.99
CA LYS A 239 -4.77 -9.88 9.09
C LYS A 239 -3.96 -11.09 8.69
N THR A 240 -4.64 -12.20 8.45
CA THR A 240 -4.08 -13.40 7.82
C THR A 240 -4.04 -13.25 6.30
N TRP A 241 -3.41 -14.18 5.61
CA TRP A 241 -3.43 -14.22 4.14
C TRP A 241 -4.85 -14.46 3.61
N SER A 242 -5.65 -15.26 4.30
CA SER A 242 -7.04 -15.53 3.94
C SER A 242 -7.94 -14.30 4.11
N GLU A 243 -7.72 -13.49 5.13
CA GLU A 243 -8.45 -12.22 5.31
C GLU A 243 -8.09 -11.17 4.26
N LEU A 244 -6.96 -11.32 3.57
CA LEU A 244 -6.58 -10.47 2.42
C LEU A 244 -7.16 -10.97 1.09
N LEU A 245 -7.63 -12.21 1.03
CA LEU A 245 -8.17 -12.80 -0.19
C LEU A 245 -9.31 -11.99 -0.84
N PRO A 246 -10.30 -11.46 -0.10
CA PRO A 246 -11.34 -10.62 -0.66
C PRO A 246 -10.79 -9.38 -1.37
N VAL A 247 -9.74 -8.78 -0.85
CA VAL A 247 -9.10 -7.57 -1.43
C VAL A 247 -8.59 -7.85 -2.85
N TYR A 248 -8.02 -9.03 -3.08
CA TYR A 248 -7.51 -9.43 -4.40
C TYR A 248 -8.62 -9.99 -5.31
N GLN A 249 -9.65 -10.59 -4.73
CA GLN A 249 -10.85 -10.97 -5.48
C GLN A 249 -11.56 -9.72 -6.03
N ASP A 250 -11.78 -8.71 -5.19
CA ASP A 250 -12.39 -7.44 -5.58
C ASP A 250 -11.60 -6.73 -6.69
N GLU A 251 -10.26 -6.83 -6.67
CA GLU A 251 -9.41 -6.29 -7.74
C GLU A 251 -9.72 -6.95 -9.09
N LEU A 252 -9.83 -8.27 -9.13
CA LEU A 252 -10.18 -9.04 -10.31
C LEU A 252 -11.60 -8.73 -10.80
N ASP A 253 -12.56 -8.69 -9.87
CA ASP A 253 -13.97 -8.42 -10.20
C ASP A 253 -14.16 -6.99 -10.74
N ALA A 254 -13.43 -6.01 -10.18
CA ALA A 254 -13.41 -4.64 -10.70
C ALA A 254 -12.82 -4.56 -12.13
N LEU A 255 -11.75 -5.31 -12.39
CA LEU A 255 -11.18 -5.39 -13.74
C LEU A 255 -12.18 -5.99 -14.73
N LYS A 256 -12.82 -7.11 -14.40
CA LYS A 256 -13.84 -7.75 -15.25
C LYS A 256 -15.00 -6.79 -15.56
N ALA A 257 -15.51 -6.11 -14.53
CA ALA A 257 -16.57 -5.12 -14.71
C ALA A 257 -16.14 -3.96 -15.63
N ASN A 258 -14.89 -3.51 -15.55
CA ASN A 258 -14.37 -2.45 -16.40
C ASN A 258 -14.20 -2.92 -17.84
N ILE A 259 -13.75 -4.16 -18.09
CA ILE A 259 -13.66 -4.74 -19.43
C ILE A 259 -15.04 -4.80 -20.08
N GLU A 260 -16.07 -5.23 -19.36
CA GLU A 260 -17.43 -5.28 -19.89
C GLU A 260 -17.99 -3.87 -20.23
N LYS A 261 -17.69 -2.87 -19.41
CA LYS A 261 -18.06 -1.47 -19.72
C LYS A 261 -17.38 -0.97 -20.99
N LEU A 262 -16.13 -1.34 -21.22
CA LEU A 262 -15.37 -0.93 -22.40
C LEU A 262 -15.82 -1.65 -23.69
N LYS A 263 -16.33 -2.89 -23.58
CA LYS A 263 -16.89 -3.65 -24.73
C LYS A 263 -18.25 -3.12 -25.17
N SER A 264 -19.03 -2.57 -24.26
CA SER A 264 -20.31 -1.96 -24.60
C SER A 264 -20.03 -0.63 -25.29
N PRO A 265 -20.26 -0.49 -26.60
CA PRO A 265 -20.16 0.82 -27.23
C PRO A 265 -21.13 1.72 -26.46
N ALA A 266 -20.62 2.79 -25.91
CA ALA A 266 -21.46 3.81 -25.32
C ALA A 266 -22.47 4.19 -26.42
N LYS A 267 -23.72 3.71 -26.31
CA LYS A 267 -24.81 4.39 -26.95
C LYS A 267 -24.63 5.81 -26.47
N SER A 268 -24.32 6.70 -27.41
CA SER A 268 -24.27 8.13 -27.13
C SER A 268 -25.62 8.53 -26.57
N SER A 269 -25.81 8.27 -25.30
CA SER A 269 -26.84 8.91 -24.50
C SER A 269 -26.32 10.32 -24.29
N VAL A 270 -26.64 11.17 -25.25
CA VAL A 270 -26.82 12.58 -24.94
C VAL A 270 -27.62 12.61 -23.65
N GLY A 271 -26.98 12.96 -22.53
CA GLY A 271 -27.66 13.21 -21.27
C GLY A 271 -27.80 12.06 -20.28
N THR A 272 -26.74 11.28 -19.98
CA THR A 272 -26.59 10.78 -18.61
C THR A 272 -25.67 11.75 -17.89
N THR A 273 -26.27 12.66 -17.18
CA THR A 273 -25.65 13.35 -16.04
C THR A 273 -24.86 12.28 -15.28
N PRO A 274 -23.57 12.49 -14.99
CA PRO A 274 -22.81 11.58 -14.14
C PRO A 274 -23.69 11.33 -12.90
N LYS A 275 -23.89 10.05 -12.53
CA LYS A 275 -24.61 9.70 -11.30
C LYS A 275 -24.05 10.61 -10.22
N ALA A 276 -24.84 11.56 -9.77
CA ALA A 276 -24.41 12.60 -8.85
C ALA A 276 -23.69 11.89 -7.70
N LEU A 277 -22.41 12.22 -7.50
CA LEU A 277 -21.65 11.70 -6.38
C LEU A 277 -22.43 12.13 -5.14
N THR A 278 -22.90 11.16 -4.37
CA THR A 278 -23.73 11.42 -3.20
C THR A 278 -22.83 12.05 -2.15
N PRO A 279 -23.29 13.11 -1.46
CA PRO A 279 -22.57 13.66 -0.31
C PRO A 279 -22.30 12.55 0.70
N ALA A 280 -21.13 12.59 1.34
CA ALA A 280 -20.83 11.68 2.44
C ALA A 280 -21.80 11.97 3.59
N LYS A 281 -22.31 10.92 4.22
CA LYS A 281 -23.19 11.07 5.37
C LYS A 281 -22.36 11.55 6.56
N GLY A 282 -22.73 12.69 7.14
CA GLY A 282 -22.16 13.17 8.40
C GLY A 282 -22.54 12.26 9.55
N VAL A 283 -21.65 12.11 10.53
CA VAL A 283 -21.91 11.35 11.75
C VAL A 283 -22.49 12.28 12.81
N GLU A 284 -23.75 12.13 13.12
CA GLU A 284 -24.46 12.96 14.11
C GLU A 284 -24.04 12.67 15.56
N SER A 285 -23.46 11.49 15.80
CA SER A 285 -23.04 11.03 17.14
C SER A 285 -21.70 11.60 17.62
N VAL A 286 -21.05 12.47 16.82
CA VAL A 286 -19.78 13.09 17.22
C VAL A 286 -20.03 14.36 18.01
N ALA A 287 -19.69 14.33 19.31
CA ALA A 287 -19.67 15.51 20.14
C ALA A 287 -18.28 16.16 20.12
N VAL A 288 -18.15 17.30 19.43
CA VAL A 288 -16.91 18.10 19.45
C VAL A 288 -16.92 18.96 20.73
N ILE A 289 -15.85 18.86 21.51
CA ILE A 289 -15.66 19.68 22.71
C ILE A 289 -15.18 21.05 22.24
N GLN A 290 -16.06 22.04 22.40
CA GLN A 290 -15.90 23.37 21.76
C GLN A 290 -14.75 24.18 22.37
N ARG A 291 -13.66 24.30 21.59
CA ARG A 291 -12.70 25.40 21.69
C ARG A 291 -12.72 26.30 20.44
N HIS A 292 -13.71 26.11 19.58
CA HIS A 292 -13.82 26.74 18.25
C HIS A 292 -15.11 27.58 18.17
N ALA A 293 -15.17 28.52 17.23
CA ALA A 293 -16.28 29.45 17.06
C ALA A 293 -17.63 28.81 16.66
N GLY A 294 -17.62 27.51 16.35
CA GLY A 294 -18.81 26.75 15.98
C GLY A 294 -18.59 25.81 14.80
N THR A 295 -19.69 25.34 14.24
CA THR A 295 -19.71 24.51 13.03
C THR A 295 -20.52 25.21 11.94
N ILE A 296 -20.19 24.89 10.67
CA ILE A 296 -20.93 25.35 9.50
C ILE A 296 -21.14 24.19 8.54
N THR A 297 -22.31 24.15 7.92
CA THR A 297 -22.58 23.16 6.86
C THR A 297 -21.78 23.50 5.61
N LEU A 298 -20.99 22.54 5.11
CA LEU A 298 -20.20 22.71 3.90
C LEU A 298 -21.12 22.78 2.67
N GLN A 299 -21.07 23.93 2.02
CA GLN A 299 -21.73 24.19 0.75
C GLN A 299 -21.08 25.38 0.05
N LYS A 300 -21.38 25.57 -1.21
CA LYS A 300 -20.93 26.77 -1.94
C LYS A 300 -21.36 28.02 -1.20
N GLY A 301 -20.45 28.96 -1.03
CA GLY A 301 -20.67 30.23 -0.32
C GLY A 301 -20.47 30.16 1.19
N ALA A 302 -20.19 28.98 1.79
CA ALA A 302 -19.89 28.88 3.22
C ALA A 302 -18.56 29.56 3.56
N ILE A 303 -18.49 30.15 4.76
CA ILE A 303 -17.32 30.87 5.29
C ILE A 303 -16.70 30.04 6.39
N LEU A 304 -15.50 29.53 6.15
CA LEU A 304 -14.81 28.63 7.08
C LEU A 304 -13.96 29.29 8.16
N PHE A 305 -13.71 30.59 8.01
CA PHE A 305 -12.86 31.34 8.94
C PHE A 305 -13.60 32.53 9.50
N GLU A 306 -13.79 32.58 10.83
CA GLU A 306 -14.58 33.57 11.52
C GLU A 306 -14.13 35.03 11.30
N ASN A 307 -12.84 35.23 11.05
CA ASN A 307 -12.24 36.55 10.87
C ASN A 307 -11.96 36.91 9.40
N ARG A 308 -12.53 36.16 8.43
CA ARG A 308 -12.25 36.34 7.00
C ARG A 308 -13.49 36.04 6.13
N GLU A 309 -14.43 36.99 6.11
CA GLU A 309 -15.67 36.89 5.31
C GLU A 309 -15.41 36.82 3.78
N ASP A 310 -14.27 37.30 3.33
CA ASP A 310 -13.81 37.24 1.94
C ASP A 310 -13.42 35.82 1.48
N THR A 311 -13.24 34.85 2.40
CA THR A 311 -12.84 33.47 2.10
C THR A 311 -14.04 32.54 2.00
N ARG A 312 -14.87 32.72 0.97
CA ARG A 312 -16.02 31.88 0.70
C ARG A 312 -15.62 30.68 -0.15
N ILE A 313 -16.28 29.54 0.07
CA ILE A 313 -16.16 28.37 -0.79
C ILE A 313 -16.80 28.68 -2.14
N ASP A 314 -16.00 28.62 -3.21
CA ASP A 314 -16.47 28.76 -4.59
C ASP A 314 -17.01 27.44 -5.13
N SER A 315 -16.30 26.36 -4.88
CA SER A 315 -16.69 25.00 -5.24
C SER A 315 -16.05 23.98 -4.29
N LEU A 316 -16.69 22.83 -4.15
CA LEU A 316 -16.21 21.73 -3.31
C LEU A 316 -16.59 20.38 -3.89
N ALA A 317 -15.84 19.36 -3.51
CA ALA A 317 -16.13 17.98 -3.89
C ALA A 317 -17.53 17.59 -3.40
N PRO A 318 -18.32 16.87 -4.22
CA PRO A 318 -19.66 16.42 -3.83
C PRO A 318 -19.70 15.66 -2.51
N GLU A 319 -18.64 14.88 -2.21
CA GLU A 319 -18.51 14.09 -0.98
C GLU A 319 -18.46 14.96 0.29
N LEU A 320 -18.08 16.22 0.17
CA LEU A 320 -17.97 17.15 1.29
C LEU A 320 -19.26 17.95 1.54
N VAL A 321 -20.18 17.97 0.58
CA VAL A 321 -21.42 18.74 0.68
C VAL A 321 -22.28 18.24 1.83
N GLY A 322 -22.71 19.14 2.69
CA GLY A 322 -23.56 18.82 3.85
C GLY A 322 -22.82 18.41 5.13
N LEU A 323 -21.50 18.18 5.07
CA LEU A 323 -20.71 17.89 6.28
C LEU A 323 -20.66 19.13 7.19
N GLN A 324 -20.51 18.89 8.49
CA GLN A 324 -20.37 19.95 9.50
C GLN A 324 -18.88 20.25 9.71
N ALA A 325 -18.40 21.32 9.07
CA ALA A 325 -17.02 21.79 9.22
C ALA A 325 -16.88 22.66 10.48
N LEU A 326 -15.66 22.64 11.06
CA LEU A 326 -15.35 23.56 12.15
C LEU A 326 -15.04 24.96 11.60
N VAL A 327 -15.61 25.97 12.21
CA VAL A 327 -15.26 27.38 11.94
C VAL A 327 -13.99 27.68 12.75
N LEU A 328 -12.92 28.06 12.08
CA LEU A 328 -11.62 28.30 12.70
C LEU A 328 -11.24 29.78 12.61
N ASN A 329 -10.44 30.24 13.58
CA ASN A 329 -9.79 31.54 13.49
C ASN A 329 -8.46 31.39 12.75
N ARG A 330 -8.35 32.00 11.58
CA ARG A 330 -7.21 31.86 10.68
C ARG A 330 -5.90 32.36 11.31
N ASP A 331 -5.94 33.47 12.05
CA ASP A 331 -4.74 34.04 12.65
C ASP A 331 -4.26 33.19 13.85
N THR A 332 -5.20 32.71 14.65
CA THR A 332 -4.90 31.81 15.78
C THR A 332 -4.29 30.50 15.27
N THR A 333 -4.89 29.84 14.26
CA THR A 333 -4.38 28.57 13.72
C THR A 333 -2.97 28.73 13.14
N ARG A 334 -2.68 29.86 12.50
CA ARG A 334 -1.35 30.17 11.96
C ARG A 334 -0.28 30.23 13.05
N ILE A 335 -0.59 30.74 14.22
CA ILE A 335 0.38 31.03 15.30
C ILE A 335 0.54 29.82 16.24
N VAL A 336 -0.57 29.22 16.65
CA VAL A 336 -0.57 28.15 17.68
C VAL A 336 -0.91 26.76 17.16
N GLY A 337 -1.41 26.64 15.92
CA GLY A 337 -1.94 25.39 15.36
C GLY A 337 -3.41 25.19 15.72
N THR A 338 -3.90 23.98 15.51
CA THR A 338 -5.32 23.62 15.77
C THR A 338 -5.39 22.35 16.61
N THR A 339 -6.14 22.39 17.70
CA THR A 339 -6.49 21.22 18.50
C THR A 339 -7.95 20.88 18.29
N VAL A 340 -8.24 19.63 17.93
CA VAL A 340 -9.61 19.11 17.84
C VAL A 340 -9.79 18.04 18.89
N GLU A 341 -10.72 18.26 19.82
CA GLU A 341 -11.08 17.33 20.88
C GLU A 341 -12.53 16.90 20.67
N PHE A 342 -12.79 15.60 20.64
CA PHE A 342 -14.12 15.08 20.36
C PHE A 342 -14.35 13.69 20.96
N THR A 343 -15.62 13.31 21.08
CA THR A 343 -16.04 11.97 21.47
C THR A 343 -16.93 11.38 20.36
N CYS A 344 -16.73 10.13 20.01
CA CYS A 344 -17.56 9.40 19.06
C CYS A 344 -17.97 8.04 19.61
N ASN A 345 -19.19 7.59 19.30
CA ASN A 345 -19.73 6.31 19.75
C ASN A 345 -19.51 5.16 18.75
N GLU A 346 -19.03 5.48 17.56
CA GLU A 346 -18.71 4.55 16.51
C GLU A 346 -17.40 4.97 15.82
N PRO A 347 -16.71 4.07 15.08
CA PRO A 347 -15.53 4.44 14.30
C PRO A 347 -15.84 5.53 13.27
N VAL A 348 -15.01 6.57 13.25
CA VAL A 348 -15.20 7.74 12.38
C VAL A 348 -13.95 8.13 11.64
N LYS A 349 -14.11 8.85 10.54
CA LYS A 349 -13.05 9.56 9.82
C LYS A 349 -13.22 11.05 10.01
N LEU A 350 -12.19 11.69 10.57
CA LEU A 350 -12.07 13.14 10.57
C LEU A 350 -11.45 13.59 9.25
N LEU A 351 -12.12 14.43 8.51
CA LEU A 351 -11.65 14.97 7.23
C LEU A 351 -10.97 16.31 7.44
N VAL A 352 -9.70 16.39 7.05
CA VAL A 352 -8.86 17.58 7.23
C VAL A 352 -8.29 18.03 5.90
N GLY A 353 -8.47 19.31 5.60
CA GLY A 353 -8.00 19.95 4.38
C GLY A 353 -6.68 20.70 4.58
N PHE A 354 -5.71 20.39 3.72
CA PHE A 354 -4.42 21.08 3.65
C PHE A 354 -4.32 21.86 2.35
N PHE A 355 -3.94 23.13 2.47
CA PHE A 355 -3.77 24.04 1.34
C PHE A 355 -2.48 23.74 0.59
N GLN A 356 -2.55 23.72 -0.73
CA GLN A 356 -1.45 23.32 -1.60
C GLN A 356 -0.62 24.54 -2.02
N ASP A 357 0.19 25.04 -1.09
CA ASP A 357 1.08 26.17 -1.29
C ASP A 357 2.28 26.06 -0.34
N ASP A 358 3.44 26.59 -0.73
CA ASP A 358 4.67 26.49 0.05
C ASP A 358 4.83 27.58 1.12
N ASP A 359 3.98 28.61 1.12
CA ASP A 359 4.02 29.65 2.13
C ASP A 359 3.85 29.05 3.55
N PRO A 360 4.74 29.38 4.50
CA PRO A 360 4.69 28.88 5.88
C PRO A 360 3.40 29.20 6.65
N LYS A 361 2.54 30.09 6.14
CA LYS A 361 1.23 30.34 6.73
C LYS A 361 0.29 29.11 6.63
N TRP A 362 0.55 28.20 5.70
CA TRP A 362 -0.23 26.97 5.52
C TRP A 362 0.41 25.83 6.27
N ALA A 363 -0.38 25.08 7.02
CA ALA A 363 0.10 23.85 7.63
C ALA A 363 0.42 22.80 6.55
N LYS A 364 1.53 22.13 6.71
CA LYS A 364 1.90 21.03 5.80
C LYS A 364 1.19 19.75 6.20
N ALA A 365 0.71 19.01 5.21
CA ALA A 365 0.17 17.69 5.43
C ALA A 365 1.25 16.73 6.00
N PRO A 366 0.87 15.76 6.84
CA PRO A 366 1.81 14.79 7.40
C PRO A 366 2.45 13.96 6.28
N LYS A 367 3.71 13.61 6.46
CA LYS A 367 4.47 12.74 5.56
C LYS A 367 4.78 11.44 6.26
N LEU A 368 4.60 10.33 5.56
CA LEU A 368 4.84 9.00 6.12
C LEU A 368 6.27 8.76 6.61
N GLU A 369 7.24 9.35 5.94
CA GLU A 369 8.66 9.08 6.18
C GLU A 369 9.28 9.92 7.29
N VAL A 370 8.85 11.14 7.37
CA VAL A 370 9.50 12.14 8.24
C VAL A 370 8.97 12.04 9.66
N ASP A 371 7.71 11.65 9.80
CA ASP A 371 7.05 11.52 11.09
C ASP A 371 6.61 10.07 11.30
N ALA A 372 7.18 9.40 12.30
CA ALA A 372 6.79 8.04 12.66
C ALA A 372 5.31 7.92 13.04
N THR A 373 4.71 9.02 13.49
CA THR A 373 3.28 9.14 13.80
C THR A 373 2.45 9.60 12.61
N GLY A 374 3.09 10.05 11.53
CA GLY A 374 2.45 10.67 10.38
C GLY A 374 1.37 9.85 9.70
N ASN A 375 1.33 8.55 9.92
CA ASN A 375 0.25 7.68 9.45
C ASN A 375 -0.41 6.86 10.58
N GLU A 376 -0.29 7.30 11.81
CA GLU A 376 -0.86 6.59 12.97
C GLU A 376 -2.38 6.43 12.81
N TYR A 377 -3.03 7.44 12.24
CA TYR A 377 -4.48 7.47 11.97
C TYR A 377 -4.83 7.25 10.49
N GLY A 378 -3.90 6.83 9.66
CA GLY A 378 -4.14 6.59 8.23
C GLY A 378 -4.17 7.85 7.35
N GLN A 379 -3.67 9.00 7.82
CA GLN A 379 -3.89 10.32 7.21
C GLN A 379 -2.83 10.79 6.22
N ALA A 380 -1.74 10.09 6.02
CA ALA A 380 -0.58 10.62 5.28
C ALA A 380 -0.85 10.87 3.78
N GLU A 381 -1.78 10.16 3.19
CA GLU A 381 -2.17 10.37 1.80
C GLU A 381 -3.52 11.09 1.69
N PRO A 382 -3.67 12.04 0.74
CA PRO A 382 -4.96 12.66 0.51
C PRO A 382 -5.94 11.67 -0.11
N ILE A 383 -7.17 11.68 0.39
CA ILE A 383 -8.28 10.91 -0.21
C ILE A 383 -8.97 11.67 -1.35
N LEU A 384 -8.97 12.99 -1.29
CA LEU A 384 -9.44 13.85 -2.38
C LEU A 384 -8.40 14.92 -2.65
N THR A 385 -7.89 14.97 -3.88
CA THR A 385 -7.00 16.06 -4.30
C THR A 385 -7.80 17.15 -5.02
N ASN A 386 -7.36 18.40 -4.86
CA ASN A 386 -8.06 19.57 -5.43
C ASN A 386 -9.57 19.55 -5.13
N ALA A 387 -9.92 19.36 -3.85
CA ALA A 387 -11.28 19.04 -3.41
C ALA A 387 -12.11 20.26 -3.03
N VAL A 388 -11.47 21.39 -2.73
CA VAL A 388 -12.13 22.65 -2.38
C VAL A 388 -11.39 23.79 -3.05
N SER A 389 -12.12 24.70 -3.66
CA SER A 389 -11.62 25.97 -4.14
C SER A 389 -12.27 27.14 -3.37
N MET A 390 -11.45 28.15 -3.05
CA MET A 390 -11.87 29.40 -2.40
C MET A 390 -11.18 30.55 -3.10
N PHE A 391 -11.83 31.71 -3.14
CA PHE A 391 -11.28 32.89 -3.79
C PHE A 391 -9.92 33.28 -3.18
N GLN A 392 -8.93 33.51 -4.03
CA GLN A 392 -7.54 33.87 -3.68
C GLN A 392 -6.88 32.93 -2.65
N MET A 393 -7.27 31.66 -2.62
CA MET A 393 -6.66 30.66 -1.77
C MET A 393 -6.18 29.46 -2.62
N PRO A 394 -5.10 28.79 -2.21
CA PRO A 394 -4.63 27.59 -2.90
C PRO A 394 -5.70 26.47 -2.87
N PRO A 395 -5.68 25.54 -3.82
CA PRO A 395 -6.56 24.38 -3.78
C PRO A 395 -6.30 23.56 -2.53
N VAL A 396 -7.33 22.85 -2.06
CA VAL A 396 -7.26 22.07 -0.83
C VAL A 396 -7.30 20.59 -1.13
N HIS A 397 -6.35 19.84 -0.54
CA HIS A 397 -6.37 18.39 -0.49
C HIS A 397 -6.95 17.91 0.83
N ILE A 398 -7.85 16.92 0.78
CA ILE A 398 -8.49 16.34 1.96
C ILE A 398 -7.80 15.04 2.34
N HIS A 399 -7.41 14.97 3.61
CA HIS A 399 -6.85 13.78 4.26
C HIS A 399 -7.85 13.23 5.27
N ALA A 400 -7.87 11.91 5.48
CA ALA A 400 -8.75 11.26 6.45
C ALA A 400 -7.95 10.71 7.61
N TYR A 401 -8.39 11.07 8.82
CA TYR A 401 -7.85 10.58 10.08
C TYR A 401 -8.84 9.59 10.69
N PHE A 402 -8.41 8.35 10.94
CA PHE A 402 -9.27 7.27 11.43
C PHE A 402 -9.25 7.19 12.95
N PHE A 403 -10.41 7.15 13.56
CA PHE A 403 -10.57 7.00 15.01
C PHE A 403 -11.58 5.90 15.32
N ASP A 404 -11.28 5.08 16.33
CA ASP A 404 -12.25 4.15 16.90
C ASP A 404 -13.24 4.89 17.80
N ALA A 405 -14.32 4.24 18.25
CA ALA A 405 -15.21 4.81 19.23
C ALA A 405 -14.44 5.18 20.53
N GLY A 406 -14.72 6.36 21.07
CA GLY A 406 -14.05 6.85 22.26
C GLY A 406 -13.87 8.36 22.29
N HIS A 407 -13.07 8.83 23.25
CA HIS A 407 -12.65 10.21 23.42
C HIS A 407 -11.28 10.42 22.78
N HIS A 408 -11.14 11.45 21.95
CA HIS A 408 -9.92 11.72 21.18
C HIS A 408 -9.53 13.19 21.22
N THR A 409 -8.24 13.42 21.21
CA THR A 409 -7.64 14.75 21.00
C THR A 409 -6.57 14.64 19.94
N ILE A 410 -6.68 15.47 18.89
CA ILE A 410 -5.66 15.57 17.85
C ILE A 410 -5.16 17.00 17.74
N ASN A 411 -3.83 17.13 17.61
CA ASN A 411 -3.16 18.41 17.47
C ASN A 411 -2.58 18.53 16.06
N PHE A 412 -2.90 19.61 15.37
CA PHE A 412 -2.31 19.97 14.09
C PHE A 412 -1.22 21.00 14.29
N PRO A 413 -0.15 20.98 13.49
CA PRO A 413 0.95 21.92 13.59
C PRO A 413 0.49 23.35 13.31
N LYS A 414 1.36 24.32 13.59
CA LYS A 414 1.17 25.73 13.22
C LYS A 414 0.94 25.85 11.71
N GLY A 415 -0.04 26.67 11.35
CA GLY A 415 -0.46 26.88 9.97
C GLY A 415 -1.96 26.73 9.80
N ILE A 416 -2.47 27.30 8.73
CA ILE A 416 -3.89 27.30 8.40
C ILE A 416 -4.27 25.94 7.81
N ILE A 417 -5.31 25.32 8.36
CA ILE A 417 -5.97 24.12 7.87
C ILE A 417 -7.47 24.33 7.76
N MET A 418 -8.14 23.39 7.14
CA MET A 418 -9.59 23.25 7.14
C MET A 418 -9.97 21.96 7.85
N VAL A 419 -10.94 21.98 8.77
CA VAL A 419 -11.54 20.77 9.34
C VAL A 419 -12.92 20.61 8.72
N ALA A 420 -13.00 19.68 7.77
CA ALA A 420 -14.21 19.51 6.93
C ALA A 420 -15.34 18.73 7.62
N GLY A 421 -15.07 18.09 8.76
CA GLY A 421 -16.05 17.36 9.54
C GLY A 421 -15.78 15.87 9.64
N PHE A 422 -16.80 15.14 10.07
CA PHE A 422 -16.71 13.71 10.38
C PHE A 422 -17.63 12.90 9.47
N THR A 423 -17.18 11.72 9.05
CA THR A 423 -17.98 10.75 8.29
C THR A 423 -17.59 9.31 8.63
N SER A 424 -18.53 8.38 8.57
CA SER A 424 -18.26 6.93 8.58
C SER A 424 -18.15 6.36 7.16
N ASP A 425 -18.56 7.10 6.13
CA ASP A 425 -18.62 6.64 4.76
C ASP A 425 -17.24 6.37 4.16
N ALA A 426 -17.16 5.40 3.27
CA ALA A 426 -15.98 5.14 2.46
C ALA A 426 -15.92 6.16 1.31
N ILE A 427 -14.89 7.00 1.32
CA ILE A 427 -14.61 7.95 0.23
C ILE A 427 -13.54 7.33 -0.66
N ARG A 428 -13.81 7.22 -1.96
CA ARG A 428 -12.83 6.71 -2.93
C ARG A 428 -11.79 7.79 -3.23
N PRO A 429 -10.49 7.47 -3.11
CA PRO A 429 -9.44 8.41 -3.48
C PRO A 429 -9.56 8.83 -4.95
N ARG A 430 -9.55 10.14 -5.20
CA ARG A 430 -9.62 10.70 -6.54
C ARG A 430 -9.15 12.16 -6.60
N ASP A 431 -8.78 12.60 -7.79
CA ASP A 431 -8.61 14.01 -8.08
C ASP A 431 -9.98 14.62 -8.46
N VAL A 432 -10.36 15.68 -7.77
CA VAL A 432 -11.59 16.44 -8.05
C VAL A 432 -11.34 17.49 -9.13
N GLY A 433 -10.09 17.98 -9.24
CA GLY A 433 -9.66 18.90 -10.28
C GLY A 433 -10.08 20.36 -10.07
N LEU A 434 -10.56 20.74 -8.87
CA LEU A 434 -10.93 22.13 -8.58
C LEU A 434 -9.66 22.97 -8.40
N GLN A 435 -9.51 23.99 -9.21
CA GLN A 435 -8.40 24.94 -9.11
C GLN A 435 -8.80 26.09 -8.18
N GLY A 436 -7.84 26.56 -7.37
CA GLY A 436 -8.03 27.82 -6.68
C GLY A 436 -8.21 28.94 -7.72
N ALA A 437 -9.18 29.81 -7.51
CA ALA A 437 -9.29 31.00 -8.34
C ALA A 437 -8.10 31.91 -8.03
N GLY A 438 -7.14 31.96 -8.98
CA GLY A 438 -5.96 32.81 -8.92
C GLY A 438 -6.29 34.29 -9.06
#